data_0c5ede8f857b67a35eb157a3605fc87a
#
_entry.id   0c5ede8f857b67a35eb157a3605fc87a
#
_cell.length_a   1.000
_cell.length_b   1.000
_cell.length_c   1.000
_cell.angle_alpha   90.00
_cell.angle_beta   90.00
_cell.angle_gamma   90.00
#
_symmetry.space_group_name_H-M   'P 1'
#
loop_
_entity.id
_entity.type
_entity.pdbx_description
1 polymer ?
#
loop_
_entity_poly.entity_id
_entity_poly.type
_entity_poly.pdbx_seq_one_letter_code
_entity_poly.pdbx_strand_id
1 'polypeptide(L)'
;SDLQYTIDKSVDEYHEMYQVRMPGEYRSAGRPLKRTPIAERLDTLGAQWQDVWGWERPRYYGAPEEYSWRRSNAHDIVGAECRGVRDRVGIADLTAFAKFAVSGPNAETLLERLSANRLPMRQGGIRLVHMLTELGGIECEMTVTRMDSERFYLNSAIAGTTHDRDWLEQHVLPGEDVTIEDWTDQMGILAV
;
A
#
# COMPACT_ATOMS: atom_id res chain seq x y z
N SER A 1 17.18 11.74 2.36
CA SER A 1 17.58 10.34 2.17
C SER A 1 16.90 9.49 3.22
N ASP A 2 16.74 8.21 2.97
CA ASP A 2 16.11 7.25 3.89
C ASP A 2 16.79 7.23 5.26
N LEU A 3 18.12 7.43 5.28
CA LEU A 3 18.89 7.52 6.53
C LEU A 3 18.48 8.73 7.37
N GLN A 4 18.31 9.90 6.77
CA GLN A 4 17.90 11.10 7.50
C GLN A 4 16.47 10.95 8.05
N TYR A 5 15.56 10.40 7.25
CA TYR A 5 14.21 10.06 7.70
C TYR A 5 14.25 9.13 8.92
N THR A 6 15.07 8.08 8.87
CA THR A 6 15.20 7.11 9.97
C THR A 6 15.74 7.77 11.24
N ILE A 7 16.76 8.65 11.10
CA ILE A 7 17.32 9.40 12.22
C ILE A 7 16.27 10.31 12.85
N ASP A 8 15.58 11.12 12.03
CA ASP A 8 14.59 12.07 12.52
C ASP A 8 13.43 11.37 13.23
N LYS A 9 12.93 10.26 12.66
CA LYS A 9 11.92 9.42 13.30
C LYS A 9 12.39 8.82 14.62
N SER A 10 13.62 8.31 14.68
CA SER A 10 14.17 7.70 15.88
C SER A 10 14.36 8.72 17.01
N VAL A 11 14.84 9.92 16.68
CA VAL A 11 15.00 11.01 17.65
C VAL A 11 13.64 11.46 18.18
N ASP A 12 12.67 11.67 17.29
CA ASP A 12 11.31 12.07 17.64
C ASP A 12 10.63 10.99 18.51
N GLU A 13 10.75 9.71 18.13
CA GLU A 13 10.19 8.58 18.89
C GLU A 13 10.80 8.49 20.31
N TYR A 14 12.08 8.76 20.46
CA TYR A 14 12.74 8.77 21.76
C TYR A 14 12.25 9.94 22.64
N HIS A 15 12.14 11.15 22.07
CA HIS A 15 11.67 12.33 22.80
C HIS A 15 10.20 12.20 23.24
N GLU A 16 9.39 11.59 22.40
CA GLU A 16 7.96 11.49 22.55
C GLU A 16 7.49 10.14 23.15
N MET A 17 8.44 9.33 23.64
CA MET A 17 8.22 7.93 24.07
C MET A 17 7.09 7.79 25.10
N TYR A 18 6.95 8.75 25.99
CA TYR A 18 5.94 8.73 27.06
C TYR A 18 4.71 9.60 26.77
N GLN A 19 4.67 10.26 25.63
CA GLN A 19 3.55 11.12 25.26
C GLN A 19 2.36 10.30 24.77
N VAL A 20 1.19 10.54 25.35
CA VAL A 20 -0.06 9.96 24.86
C VAL A 20 -0.57 10.79 23.69
N ARG A 21 -0.58 10.21 22.51
CA ARG A 21 -1.08 10.88 21.29
C ARG A 21 -2.60 10.91 21.25
N MET A 22 -3.13 11.98 20.69
CA MET A 22 -4.54 12.05 20.34
C MET A 22 -4.87 11.09 19.18
N PRO A 23 -6.09 10.54 19.13
CA PRO A 23 -6.51 9.75 17.98
C PRO A 23 -6.35 10.53 16.66
N GLY A 24 -5.70 9.91 15.68
CA GLY A 24 -5.47 10.52 14.37
C GLY A 24 -4.28 11.49 14.28
N GLU A 25 -3.58 11.72 15.38
CA GLU A 25 -2.37 12.55 15.39
C GLU A 25 -1.19 11.80 14.76
N TYR A 26 -0.54 12.48 13.80
CA TYR A 26 0.66 11.98 13.11
C TYR A 26 1.84 12.90 13.38
N ARG A 27 2.98 12.31 13.72
CA ARG A 27 4.21 13.05 13.95
C ARG A 27 4.78 13.62 12.66
N SER A 28 5.35 14.81 12.73
CA SER A 28 5.89 15.52 11.56
C SER A 28 7.35 15.19 11.25
N ALA A 29 8.10 14.63 12.21
CA ALA A 29 9.52 14.35 12.04
C ALA A 29 9.80 13.48 10.81
N GLY A 30 10.83 13.85 10.05
CA GLY A 30 11.27 13.14 8.85
C GLY A 30 10.34 13.23 7.64
N ARG A 31 9.18 13.85 7.75
CA ARG A 31 8.18 13.96 6.68
C ARG A 31 8.45 15.16 5.75
N PRO A 32 8.10 15.06 4.45
CA PRO A 32 7.69 13.84 3.73
C PRO A 32 8.90 13.00 3.29
N LEU A 33 8.81 11.67 3.31
CA LEU A 33 9.80 10.80 2.66
C LEU A 33 9.40 10.51 1.21
N LYS A 34 8.19 9.98 1.00
CA LYS A 34 7.64 9.67 -0.32
C LYS A 34 6.29 10.35 -0.52
N ARG A 35 6.06 10.89 -1.71
CA ARG A 35 4.78 11.49 -2.13
C ARG A 35 4.32 10.88 -3.44
N THR A 36 3.02 10.82 -3.63
CA THR A 36 2.45 10.32 -4.87
C THR A 36 2.71 11.30 -6.03
N PRO A 37 2.73 10.84 -7.30
CA PRO A 37 2.94 11.72 -8.46
C PRO A 37 1.92 12.85 -8.60
N ILE A 38 0.73 12.68 -8.01
CA ILE A 38 -0.36 13.68 -8.05
C ILE A 38 -0.47 14.53 -6.79
N ALA A 39 0.53 14.45 -5.88
CA ALA A 39 0.47 15.11 -4.57
C ALA A 39 0.21 16.61 -4.65
N GLU A 40 0.85 17.34 -5.57
CA GLU A 40 0.63 18.78 -5.76
C GLU A 40 -0.83 19.11 -6.11
N ARG A 41 -1.45 18.25 -6.94
CA ARG A 41 -2.87 18.41 -7.26
C ARG A 41 -3.74 18.13 -6.04
N LEU A 42 -3.40 17.15 -5.23
CA LEU A 42 -4.14 16.85 -3.99
C LEU A 42 -3.96 17.95 -2.96
N ASP A 43 -2.79 18.59 -2.87
CA ASP A 43 -2.57 19.78 -2.04
C ASP A 43 -3.52 20.91 -2.42
N THR A 44 -3.71 21.18 -3.72
CA THR A 44 -4.64 22.25 -4.18
C THR A 44 -6.11 21.93 -3.85
N LEU A 45 -6.43 20.65 -3.61
CA LEU A 45 -7.76 20.22 -3.15
C LEU A 45 -7.89 20.22 -1.62
N GLY A 46 -6.84 20.62 -0.90
CA GLY A 46 -6.85 20.70 0.56
C GLY A 46 -6.58 19.36 1.25
N ALA A 47 -5.81 18.47 0.63
CA ALA A 47 -5.47 17.17 1.22
C ALA A 47 -4.82 17.33 2.60
N GLN A 48 -5.35 16.62 3.58
CA GLN A 48 -4.73 16.42 4.87
C GLN A 48 -4.00 15.07 4.85
N TRP A 49 -2.71 15.10 5.13
CA TRP A 49 -1.80 13.98 4.92
C TRP A 49 -1.56 13.16 6.18
N GLN A 50 -1.34 11.88 5.98
CA GLN A 50 -0.84 10.97 7.01
C GLN A 50 0.38 10.21 6.49
N ASP A 51 1.34 9.97 7.37
CA ASP A 51 2.47 9.09 7.10
C ASP A 51 2.05 7.63 7.26
N VAL A 52 2.21 6.84 6.21
CA VAL A 52 1.98 5.39 6.22
C VAL A 52 3.20 4.71 5.61
N TRP A 53 4.08 4.20 6.46
CA TRP A 53 5.32 3.52 6.05
C TRP A 53 6.20 4.39 5.12
N GLY A 54 6.33 5.67 5.46
CA GLY A 54 7.11 6.65 4.70
C GLY A 54 6.40 7.29 3.51
N TRP A 55 5.20 6.83 3.18
CA TRP A 55 4.37 7.46 2.15
C TRP A 55 3.41 8.48 2.75
N GLU A 56 3.33 9.66 2.12
CA GLU A 56 2.24 10.60 2.37
C GLU A 56 0.97 10.10 1.68
N ARG A 57 -0.06 9.77 2.48
CA ARG A 57 -1.38 9.39 1.97
C ARG A 57 -2.42 10.43 2.38
N PRO A 58 -3.30 10.86 1.47
CA PRO A 58 -4.40 11.73 1.84
C PRO A 58 -5.36 10.99 2.79
N ARG A 59 -5.73 11.63 3.89
CA ARG A 59 -6.75 11.15 4.83
C ARG A 59 -8.14 11.65 4.47
N TYR A 60 -8.23 12.93 4.18
CA TYR A 60 -9.45 13.64 3.79
C TYR A 60 -9.06 14.99 3.17
N TYR A 61 -10.05 15.72 2.64
CA TYR A 61 -9.84 17.01 1.98
C TYR A 61 -10.62 18.10 2.68
N GLY A 62 -9.93 19.07 3.29
CA GLY A 62 -10.57 20.18 3.99
C GLY A 62 -9.68 20.84 5.04
N ALA A 63 -10.30 21.45 6.04
CA ALA A 63 -9.57 22.14 7.10
C ALA A 63 -8.69 21.18 7.91
N PRO A 64 -7.53 21.66 8.43
CA PRO A 64 -6.69 20.88 9.33
C PRO A 64 -7.48 20.30 10.50
N GLU A 65 -7.08 19.11 10.96
CA GLU A 65 -7.75 18.42 12.05
C GLU A 65 -7.48 19.11 13.39
N GLU A 66 -8.55 19.37 14.13
CA GLU A 66 -8.49 19.73 15.54
C GLU A 66 -8.60 18.45 16.37
N TYR A 67 -7.44 17.94 16.80
CA TYR A 67 -7.37 16.66 17.51
C TYR A 67 -8.18 16.67 18.82
N SER A 68 -8.86 15.58 19.09
CA SER A 68 -9.72 15.44 20.25
C SER A 68 -9.89 13.98 20.65
N TRP A 69 -10.08 13.72 21.95
CA TRP A 69 -10.51 12.41 22.47
C TRP A 69 -11.96 12.07 22.11
N ARG A 70 -12.69 13.01 21.55
CA ARG A 70 -14.03 12.86 20.98
C ARG A 70 -13.95 12.93 19.46
N ARG A 71 -15.08 13.08 18.79
CA ARG A 71 -15.12 13.34 17.34
C ARG A 71 -14.41 14.66 17.03
N SER A 72 -13.43 14.62 16.13
CA SER A 72 -12.79 15.82 15.61
C SER A 72 -13.64 16.47 14.51
N ASN A 73 -13.26 17.68 14.08
CA ASN A 73 -13.87 18.37 12.95
C ASN A 73 -13.76 17.57 11.63
N ALA A 74 -12.76 16.68 11.50
CA ALA A 74 -12.62 15.80 10.34
C ALA A 74 -13.78 14.82 10.16
N HIS A 75 -14.52 14.47 11.23
CA HIS A 75 -15.60 13.49 11.18
C HIS A 75 -16.70 13.85 10.18
N ASP A 76 -17.15 15.09 10.19
CA ASP A 76 -18.22 15.53 9.30
C ASP A 76 -17.74 15.67 7.85
N ILE A 77 -16.48 16.08 7.66
CA ILE A 77 -15.83 16.17 6.36
C ILE A 77 -15.73 14.76 5.73
N VAL A 78 -15.14 13.80 6.46
CA VAL A 78 -15.02 12.40 6.02
C VAL A 78 -16.41 11.80 5.76
N GLY A 79 -17.40 12.09 6.62
CA GLY A 79 -18.78 11.65 6.43
C GLY A 79 -19.39 12.18 5.13
N ALA A 80 -19.08 13.42 4.73
CA ALA A 80 -19.51 13.99 3.46
C ALA A 80 -18.82 13.34 2.27
N GLU A 81 -17.52 13.07 2.36
CA GLU A 81 -16.76 12.34 1.34
C GLU A 81 -17.31 10.92 1.14
N CYS A 82 -17.55 10.17 2.21
CA CYS A 82 -18.14 8.83 2.16
C CYS A 82 -19.51 8.82 1.46
N ARG A 83 -20.37 9.80 1.76
CA ARG A 83 -21.66 9.95 1.05
C ARG A 83 -21.44 10.30 -0.42
N GLY A 84 -20.47 11.18 -0.72
CA GLY A 84 -20.11 11.54 -2.09
C GLY A 84 -19.70 10.33 -2.94
N VAL A 85 -18.87 9.46 -2.40
CA VAL A 85 -18.45 8.21 -3.06
C VAL A 85 -19.62 7.25 -3.24
N ARG A 86 -20.51 7.13 -2.23
CA ARG A 86 -21.65 6.23 -2.26
C ARG A 86 -22.75 6.67 -3.25
N ASP A 87 -23.02 7.97 -3.29
CA ASP A 87 -24.15 8.52 -4.06
C ASP A 87 -23.74 8.96 -5.47
N ARG A 88 -22.45 9.09 -5.75
CA ARG A 88 -21.90 9.59 -7.02
C ARG A 88 -20.70 8.76 -7.44
N VAL A 89 -19.53 9.40 -7.52
CA VAL A 89 -18.25 8.77 -7.85
C VAL A 89 -17.15 9.42 -7.02
N GLY A 90 -16.15 8.63 -6.66
CA GLY A 90 -14.94 9.10 -5.99
C GLY A 90 -13.69 8.55 -6.65
N ILE A 91 -12.58 9.26 -6.46
CA ILE A 91 -11.25 8.78 -6.86
C ILE A 91 -10.42 8.68 -5.59
N ALA A 92 -9.82 7.51 -5.36
CA ALA A 92 -8.90 7.28 -4.26
C ALA A 92 -7.48 7.04 -4.79
N ASP A 93 -6.51 7.76 -4.22
CA ASP A 93 -5.10 7.53 -4.50
C ASP A 93 -4.58 6.34 -3.67
N LEU A 94 -4.32 5.24 -4.33
CA LEU A 94 -3.77 4.00 -3.76
C LEU A 94 -2.31 3.77 -4.18
N THR A 95 -1.63 4.81 -4.66
CA THR A 95 -0.24 4.73 -5.15
C THR A 95 0.74 4.14 -4.14
N ALA A 96 0.47 4.28 -2.85
CA ALA A 96 1.33 3.75 -1.79
C ALA A 96 1.30 2.21 -1.65
N PHE A 97 0.37 1.50 -2.30
CA PHE A 97 0.35 0.03 -2.28
C PHE A 97 1.63 -0.55 -2.88
N ALA A 98 2.10 -1.68 -2.35
CA ALA A 98 3.19 -2.44 -2.95
C ALA A 98 2.76 -3.02 -4.31
N LYS A 99 3.66 -3.00 -5.28
CA LYS A 99 3.42 -3.44 -6.64
C LYS A 99 4.58 -4.29 -7.12
N PHE A 100 4.28 -5.51 -7.54
CA PHE A 100 5.29 -6.41 -8.08
C PHE A 100 4.90 -6.88 -9.47
N ALA A 101 5.91 -7.04 -10.34
CA ALA A 101 5.78 -7.79 -11.56
C ALA A 101 6.48 -9.15 -11.38
N VAL A 102 5.76 -10.22 -11.64
CA VAL A 102 6.29 -11.58 -11.65
C VAL A 102 6.19 -12.10 -13.08
N SER A 103 7.33 -12.44 -13.67
CA SER A 103 7.40 -12.82 -15.07
C SER A 103 8.35 -14.01 -15.29
N GLY A 104 8.16 -14.68 -16.43
CA GLY A 104 8.96 -15.83 -16.86
C GLY A 104 8.13 -17.09 -17.07
N PRO A 105 8.70 -18.09 -17.76
CA PRO A 105 8.02 -19.35 -18.07
C PRO A 105 7.47 -20.10 -16.85
N ASN A 106 8.06 -19.90 -15.67
CA ASN A 106 7.64 -20.56 -14.43
C ASN A 106 6.85 -19.63 -13.49
N ALA A 107 6.52 -18.39 -13.91
CA ALA A 107 5.81 -17.42 -13.07
C ALA A 107 4.44 -17.95 -12.59
N GLU A 108 3.63 -18.53 -13.50
CA GLU A 108 2.35 -19.13 -13.13
C GLU A 108 2.51 -20.29 -12.15
N THR A 109 3.48 -21.17 -12.38
CA THR A 109 3.76 -22.32 -11.52
C THR A 109 4.13 -21.88 -10.10
N LEU A 110 5.00 -20.88 -9.96
CA LEU A 110 5.35 -20.29 -8.67
C LEU A 110 4.11 -19.76 -7.97
N LEU A 111 3.36 -18.89 -8.64
CA LEU A 111 2.19 -18.23 -8.05
C LEU A 111 1.07 -19.22 -7.70
N GLU A 112 0.82 -20.25 -8.52
CA GLU A 112 -0.16 -21.30 -8.21
C GLU A 112 0.26 -22.15 -7.01
N ARG A 113 1.56 -22.45 -6.87
CA ARG A 113 2.10 -23.17 -5.72
C ARG A 113 1.92 -22.44 -4.40
N LEU A 114 2.05 -21.09 -4.42
CA LEU A 114 1.93 -20.25 -3.23
C LEU A 114 0.48 -19.91 -2.88
N SER A 115 -0.41 -19.86 -3.87
CA SER A 115 -1.78 -19.37 -3.70
C SER A 115 -2.71 -20.47 -3.19
N ALA A 116 -3.49 -20.16 -2.14
CA ALA A 116 -4.53 -21.07 -1.62
C ALA A 116 -5.72 -21.22 -2.57
N ASN A 117 -5.90 -20.30 -3.51
CA ASN A 117 -6.99 -20.28 -4.47
C ASN A 117 -6.46 -20.08 -5.89
N ARG A 118 -7.25 -20.46 -6.88
CA ARG A 118 -6.84 -20.38 -8.29
C ARG A 118 -6.51 -18.99 -8.75
N LEU A 119 -5.48 -18.85 -9.56
CA LEU A 119 -5.12 -17.61 -10.24
C LEU A 119 -6.19 -17.18 -11.27
N PRO A 120 -6.16 -15.92 -11.74
CA PRO A 120 -7.01 -15.50 -12.85
C PRO A 120 -6.66 -16.28 -14.13
N MET A 121 -7.67 -16.86 -14.78
CA MET A 121 -7.46 -17.73 -15.95
C MET A 121 -7.32 -16.97 -17.27
N ARG A 122 -7.92 -15.78 -17.37
CA ARG A 122 -7.91 -14.97 -18.60
C ARG A 122 -7.02 -13.75 -18.45
N GLN A 123 -6.44 -13.31 -19.55
CA GLN A 123 -5.71 -12.04 -19.62
C GLN A 123 -6.62 -10.88 -19.18
N GLY A 124 -6.08 -9.96 -18.38
CA GLY A 124 -6.80 -8.87 -17.73
C GLY A 124 -7.66 -9.31 -16.55
N GLY A 125 -7.74 -10.61 -16.26
CA GLY A 125 -8.44 -11.10 -15.07
C GLY A 125 -7.70 -10.72 -13.81
N ILE A 126 -8.45 -10.37 -12.74
CA ILE A 126 -7.93 -10.02 -11.44
C ILE A 126 -8.53 -10.95 -10.39
N ARG A 127 -7.74 -11.35 -9.41
CA ARG A 127 -8.23 -12.14 -8.28
C ARG A 127 -7.44 -11.81 -7.01
N LEU A 128 -8.17 -11.70 -5.91
CA LEU A 128 -7.56 -11.69 -4.58
C LEU A 128 -7.10 -13.11 -4.26
N VAL A 129 -5.84 -13.25 -3.85
CA VAL A 129 -5.25 -14.52 -3.45
C VAL A 129 -4.66 -14.42 -2.05
N HIS A 130 -4.72 -15.53 -1.32
CA HIS A 130 -4.03 -15.70 -0.06
C HIS A 130 -2.89 -16.69 -0.25
N MET A 131 -1.71 -16.32 0.20
CA MET A 131 -0.57 -17.22 0.28
C MET A 131 -0.47 -17.73 1.71
N LEU A 132 -0.25 -19.02 1.86
CA LEU A 132 -0.32 -19.68 3.16
C LEU A 132 1.04 -20.23 3.56
N THR A 133 1.30 -20.23 4.86
CA THR A 133 2.37 -21.02 5.47
C THR A 133 2.03 -22.51 5.39
N GLU A 134 3.02 -23.39 5.63
CA GLU A 134 2.83 -24.83 5.70
C GLU A 134 1.82 -25.26 6.79
N LEU A 135 1.63 -24.45 7.82
CA LEU A 135 0.66 -24.67 8.89
C LEU A 135 -0.75 -24.15 8.55
N GLY A 136 -0.94 -23.57 7.35
CA GLY A 136 -2.22 -23.03 6.90
C GLY A 136 -2.56 -21.62 7.43
N GLY A 137 -1.61 -20.94 8.06
CA GLY A 137 -1.74 -19.52 8.40
C GLY A 137 -1.61 -18.65 7.16
N ILE A 138 -2.33 -17.51 7.11
CA ILE A 138 -2.18 -16.53 6.01
C ILE A 138 -0.86 -15.80 6.21
N GLU A 139 0.02 -15.92 5.24
CA GLU A 139 1.32 -15.22 5.20
C GLU A 139 1.18 -13.86 4.54
N CYS A 140 0.57 -13.83 3.36
CA CYS A 140 0.27 -12.57 2.68
C CYS A 140 -1.01 -12.66 1.86
N GLU A 141 -1.59 -11.51 1.59
CA GLU A 141 -2.78 -11.33 0.77
C GLU A 141 -2.45 -10.35 -0.34
N MET A 142 -2.70 -10.75 -1.58
CA MET A 142 -2.42 -9.93 -2.76
C MET A 142 -3.55 -10.00 -3.77
N THR A 143 -3.72 -8.92 -4.53
CA THR A 143 -4.45 -9.04 -5.80
C THR A 143 -3.48 -9.43 -6.90
N VAL A 144 -3.80 -10.46 -7.65
CA VAL A 144 -3.03 -10.94 -8.80
C VAL A 144 -3.81 -10.63 -10.06
N THR A 145 -3.17 -9.91 -10.97
CA THR A 145 -3.68 -9.63 -12.32
C THR A 145 -2.86 -10.41 -13.33
N ARG A 146 -3.51 -11.22 -14.18
CA ARG A 146 -2.83 -11.87 -15.30
C ARG A 146 -2.65 -10.86 -16.44
N MET A 147 -1.43 -10.46 -16.72
CA MET A 147 -1.11 -9.57 -17.84
C MET A 147 -1.06 -10.32 -19.17
N ASP A 148 -0.45 -11.50 -19.17
CA ASP A 148 -0.42 -12.44 -20.31
C ASP A 148 -0.13 -13.88 -19.79
N SER A 149 0.40 -14.74 -20.65
CA SER A 149 0.70 -16.15 -20.31
C SER A 149 1.83 -16.30 -19.28
N GLU A 150 2.78 -15.36 -19.26
CA GLU A 150 4.01 -15.46 -18.47
C GLU A 150 4.24 -14.23 -17.57
N ARG A 151 3.30 -13.28 -17.52
CA ARG A 151 3.43 -12.07 -16.72
C ARG A 151 2.22 -11.81 -15.86
N PHE A 152 2.49 -11.52 -14.60
CA PHE A 152 1.50 -11.23 -13.56
C PHE A 152 1.86 -9.93 -12.86
N TYR A 153 0.85 -9.13 -12.59
CA TYR A 153 0.97 -7.91 -11.79
C TYR A 153 0.29 -8.12 -10.44
N LEU A 154 1.02 -7.89 -9.37
CA LEU A 154 0.58 -8.13 -8.01
C LEU A 154 0.51 -6.82 -7.24
N ASN A 155 -0.54 -6.66 -6.43
CA ASN A 155 -0.63 -5.58 -5.45
C ASN A 155 -0.83 -6.16 -4.05
N SER A 156 -0.06 -5.64 -3.10
CA SER A 156 -0.22 -5.97 -1.69
C SER A 156 -0.23 -4.71 -0.81
N ALA A 157 -0.42 -4.89 0.49
CA ALA A 157 -0.41 -3.79 1.44
C ALA A 157 0.98 -3.15 1.52
N ILE A 158 1.03 -1.82 1.65
CA ILE A 158 2.29 -1.08 1.76
C ILE A 158 3.21 -1.60 2.88
N ALA A 159 2.64 -2.01 4.01
CA ALA A 159 3.38 -2.57 5.14
C ALA A 159 4.10 -3.88 4.80
N GLY A 160 3.61 -4.62 3.82
CA GLY A 160 4.16 -5.90 3.36
C GLY A 160 5.20 -5.79 2.25
N THR A 161 5.58 -4.59 1.78
CA THR A 161 6.40 -4.45 0.55
C THR A 161 7.65 -5.33 0.57
N THR A 162 8.48 -5.26 1.61
CA THR A 162 9.69 -6.08 1.71
C THR A 162 9.35 -7.54 2.02
N HIS A 163 8.48 -7.78 2.99
CA HIS A 163 8.06 -9.09 3.43
C HIS A 163 7.47 -9.92 2.27
N ASP A 164 6.54 -9.35 1.53
CA ASP A 164 5.83 -10.06 0.46
C ASP A 164 6.73 -10.35 -0.74
N ARG A 165 7.67 -9.42 -1.04
CA ARG A 165 8.70 -9.66 -2.05
C ARG A 165 9.62 -10.79 -1.62
N ASP A 166 10.12 -10.75 -0.40
CA ASP A 166 11.01 -11.77 0.13
C ASP A 166 10.31 -13.15 0.15
N TRP A 167 9.01 -13.19 0.48
CA TRP A 167 8.21 -14.41 0.42
C TRP A 167 8.18 -15.01 -0.99
N LEU A 168 7.93 -14.18 -2.00
CA LEU A 168 7.94 -14.62 -3.40
C LEU A 168 9.33 -15.13 -3.81
N GLU A 169 10.39 -14.37 -3.52
CA GLU A 169 11.78 -14.69 -3.91
C GLU A 169 12.27 -15.98 -3.26
N GLN A 170 11.98 -16.20 -1.98
CA GLN A 170 12.41 -17.40 -1.22
C GLN A 170 11.77 -18.70 -1.74
N HIS A 171 10.65 -18.60 -2.44
CA HIS A 171 9.93 -19.76 -2.96
C HIS A 171 10.19 -20.06 -4.43
N VAL A 172 11.09 -19.32 -5.09
CA VAL A 172 11.57 -19.69 -6.42
C VAL A 172 12.49 -20.91 -6.27
N LEU A 173 12.14 -22.02 -6.91
CA LEU A 173 12.92 -23.25 -6.81
C LEU A 173 14.13 -23.23 -7.75
N PRO A 174 15.19 -23.98 -7.42
CA PRO A 174 16.33 -24.12 -8.31
C PRO A 174 15.91 -24.63 -9.71
N GLY A 175 16.28 -23.87 -10.75
CA GLY A 175 15.96 -24.18 -12.14
C GLY A 175 14.65 -23.58 -12.64
N GLU A 176 13.87 -22.90 -11.80
CA GLU A 176 12.74 -22.10 -12.26
C GLU A 176 13.24 -20.79 -12.87
N ASP A 177 12.71 -20.45 -14.04
CA ASP A 177 12.95 -19.17 -14.71
C ASP A 177 11.83 -18.20 -14.35
N VAL A 178 12.07 -17.41 -13.30
CA VAL A 178 11.14 -16.40 -12.77
C VAL A 178 11.91 -15.14 -12.43
N THR A 179 11.39 -14.00 -12.87
CA THR A 179 11.87 -12.67 -12.50
C THR A 179 10.81 -11.96 -11.67
N ILE A 180 11.22 -11.42 -10.52
CA ILE A 180 10.38 -10.63 -9.62
C ILE A 180 10.94 -9.21 -9.55
N GLU A 181 10.13 -8.24 -9.95
CA GLU A 181 10.51 -6.82 -9.98
C GLU A 181 9.60 -6.03 -9.03
N ASP A 182 10.20 -5.10 -8.28
CA ASP A 182 9.47 -4.14 -7.46
C ASP A 182 9.14 -2.89 -8.30
N TRP A 183 7.86 -2.70 -8.59
CA TRP A 183 7.32 -1.54 -9.32
C TRP A 183 6.68 -0.49 -8.41
N THR A 184 6.86 -0.61 -7.09
CA THR A 184 6.18 0.24 -6.11
C THR A 184 6.39 1.72 -6.36
N ASP A 185 7.62 2.12 -6.65
CA ASP A 185 7.97 3.53 -6.91
C ASP A 185 7.84 3.94 -8.40
N GLN A 186 7.47 3.00 -9.28
CA GLN A 186 7.41 3.25 -10.74
C GLN A 186 5.99 3.49 -11.26
N MET A 187 4.97 3.10 -10.49
CA MET A 187 3.57 3.15 -10.92
C MET A 187 2.67 3.81 -9.88
N GLY A 188 1.76 4.66 -10.35
CA GLY A 188 0.64 5.17 -9.56
C GLY A 188 -0.59 4.27 -9.68
N ILE A 189 -1.43 4.24 -8.64
CA ILE A 189 -2.73 3.55 -8.65
C ILE A 189 -3.81 4.55 -8.26
N LEU A 190 -4.80 4.70 -9.13
CA LEU A 190 -6.03 5.43 -8.84
C LEU A 190 -7.21 4.47 -8.92
N ALA A 191 -7.99 4.38 -7.84
CA ALA A 191 -9.25 3.65 -7.82
C ALA A 191 -10.40 4.62 -8.04
N VAL A 192 -11.36 4.21 -8.90
CA VAL A 192 -12.55 4.99 -9.27
C VAL A 192 -13.80 4.18 -8.93
#